data_fdee361a339a798d54016c5af289fffc
#
_entry.id   fdee361a339a798d54016c5af289fffc
#
_cell.length_a   1.000
_cell.length_b   1.000
_cell.length_c   1.000
_cell.angle_alpha   90.00
_cell.angle_beta   90.00
_cell.angle_gamma   90.00
#
_symmetry.space_group_name_H-M   'P 1'
#
loop_
_entity.id
_entity.type
_entity.pdbx_description
1 polymer ?
#
loop_
_entity_poly.entity_id
_entity_poly.type
_entity_poly.pdbx_seq_one_letter_code
_entity_poly.pdbx_strand_id
1 'polypeptide(L)'
;SGVAGFFTSYVFIFLLGNIFGNIYQNSGAAAKIGMIISKKLGPKYCMLACMLSAAILSYGGINSFVIIFAVYPIALKLFEEADLPTYLLPAIVCAGMWTFAMTGPFTPQIPNVVSMEYLGTPAYAGLVPGLAGAASMFIGIIVYMNRQGKKAKLRGEHFQWPEGVKRVDEKDDTPSGIISLIPIAFVLLIFNLTKLDIIICLLLGILLALALFWKYLPKEEMLRMFNDAAVSSITIIMNTAAIVGVGSVIKGASFYSFATDMLMSSDANPYVVAAVGANIFSGILGSASGGISLVYETLGDTFNQYAAQGYNLGFIHRLCADGCGGLDSVPWNGSIVSVFAVCHATHKQSYKYNFVSCLVIPLSCTMLIALPLCILLG
;
A
#
# COMPACT_ATOMS: atom_id res chain seq x y z
N SER A 1 -1.13 -19.90 17.35
CA SER A 1 -2.31 -19.24 16.81
C SER A 1 -1.90 -18.18 15.80
N GLY A 2 -2.69 -17.95 14.75
CA GLY A 2 -2.38 -17.00 13.69
C GLY A 2 -2.08 -15.58 14.20
N VAL A 3 -2.80 -15.14 15.26
CA VAL A 3 -2.56 -13.83 15.92
C VAL A 3 -1.12 -13.72 16.43
N ALA A 4 -0.68 -14.67 17.26
CA ALA A 4 0.65 -14.61 17.86
C ALA A 4 1.76 -14.79 16.82
N GLY A 5 1.58 -15.68 15.85
CA GLY A 5 2.53 -15.89 14.76
C GLY A 5 2.75 -14.63 13.95
N PHE A 6 1.67 -14.02 13.44
CA PHE A 6 1.77 -12.78 12.68
C PHE A 6 2.40 -11.63 13.49
N PHE A 7 1.97 -11.47 14.75
CA PHE A 7 2.51 -10.43 15.61
C PHE A 7 4.03 -10.58 15.79
N THR A 8 4.50 -11.77 16.16
CA THR A 8 5.94 -12.03 16.39
C THR A 8 6.79 -11.85 15.14
N SER A 9 6.29 -12.25 13.98
CA SER A 9 7.04 -12.13 12.72
C SER A 9 7.17 -10.68 12.25
N TYR A 10 6.13 -9.85 12.44
CA TYR A 10 6.07 -8.56 11.75
C TYR A 10 6.07 -7.33 12.68
N VAL A 11 6.08 -7.49 14.03
CA VAL A 11 6.02 -6.36 14.97
C VAL A 11 7.14 -5.33 14.73
N PHE A 12 8.36 -5.77 14.44
CA PHE A 12 9.47 -4.86 14.21
C PHE A 12 9.36 -4.11 12.89
N ILE A 13 8.81 -4.74 11.84
CA ILE A 13 8.58 -4.06 10.55
C ILE A 13 7.54 -2.96 10.72
N PHE A 14 6.44 -3.24 11.41
CA PHE A 14 5.40 -2.23 11.70
C PHE A 14 5.93 -1.12 12.61
N LEU A 15 6.69 -1.46 13.66
CA LEU A 15 7.27 -0.50 14.58
C LEU A 15 8.24 0.45 13.87
N LEU A 16 9.21 -0.09 13.15
CA LEU A 16 10.24 0.70 12.47
C LEU A 16 9.66 1.49 11.30
N GLY A 17 8.76 0.91 10.52
CA GLY A 17 8.05 1.62 9.46
C GLY A 17 7.24 2.80 9.97
N ASN A 18 6.61 2.64 11.15
CA ASN A 18 5.85 3.72 11.78
C ASN A 18 6.76 4.80 12.41
N ILE A 19 7.88 4.42 13.04
CA ILE A 19 8.91 5.36 13.52
C ILE A 19 9.47 6.16 12.34
N PHE A 20 9.85 5.48 11.25
CA PHE A 20 10.34 6.13 10.04
C PHE A 20 9.34 7.14 9.49
N GLY A 21 8.07 6.73 9.39
CA GLY A 21 6.99 7.60 8.96
C GLY A 21 6.78 8.81 9.88
N ASN A 22 6.82 8.62 11.21
CA ASN A 22 6.68 9.71 12.18
C ASN A 22 7.83 10.73 12.10
N ILE A 23 9.07 10.28 11.83
CA ILE A 23 10.19 11.18 11.57
C ILE A 23 9.90 12.02 10.32
N TYR A 24 9.41 11.40 9.25
CA TYR A 24 9.03 12.10 8.03
C TYR A 24 7.89 13.10 8.21
N GLN A 25 6.89 12.75 9.01
CA GLN A 25 5.76 13.62 9.32
C GLN A 25 6.19 14.81 10.17
N ASN A 26 6.89 14.56 11.28
CA ASN A 26 7.25 15.60 12.24
C ASN A 26 8.32 16.56 11.72
N SER A 27 9.24 16.09 10.87
CA SER A 27 10.20 16.94 10.18
C SER A 27 9.60 17.76 9.03
N GLY A 28 8.39 17.43 8.57
CA GLY A 28 7.78 18.02 7.39
C GLY A 28 8.32 17.47 6.06
N ALA A 29 9.24 16.48 6.09
CA ALA A 29 9.83 15.90 4.88
C ALA A 29 8.78 15.25 3.96
N ALA A 30 7.80 14.53 4.51
CA ALA A 30 6.72 13.93 3.74
C ALA A 30 5.84 14.98 3.04
N ALA A 31 5.48 16.04 3.76
CA ALA A 31 4.75 17.18 3.18
C ALA A 31 5.57 17.89 2.09
N LYS A 32 6.89 18.03 2.29
CA LYS A 32 7.78 18.65 1.29
C LYS A 32 7.83 17.88 -0.02
N ILE A 33 7.88 16.56 0.03
CA ILE A 33 7.80 15.71 -1.17
C ILE A 33 6.50 15.99 -1.93
N GLY A 34 5.36 15.97 -1.24
CA GLY A 34 4.06 16.26 -1.83
C GLY A 34 3.98 17.67 -2.44
N MET A 35 4.47 18.69 -1.74
CA MET A 35 4.50 20.08 -2.24
C MET A 35 5.34 20.24 -3.51
N ILE A 36 6.49 19.59 -3.61
CA ILE A 36 7.34 19.69 -4.80
C ILE A 36 6.64 19.04 -6.00
N ILE A 37 6.03 17.89 -5.80
CA ILE A 37 5.27 17.22 -6.85
C ILE A 37 4.11 18.11 -7.30
N SER A 38 3.37 18.66 -6.34
CA SER A 38 2.27 19.59 -6.56
C SER A 38 2.71 20.83 -7.35
N LYS A 39 3.76 21.52 -6.92
CA LYS A 39 4.28 22.73 -7.59
C LYS A 39 4.78 22.45 -9.01
N LYS A 40 5.37 21.28 -9.25
CA LYS A 40 5.86 20.89 -10.59
C LYS A 40 4.73 20.53 -11.55
N LEU A 41 3.71 19.85 -11.08
CA LEU A 41 2.62 19.34 -11.91
C LEU A 41 1.47 20.36 -12.05
N GLY A 42 1.22 21.14 -11.01
CA GLY A 42 0.15 22.14 -10.95
C GLY A 42 -1.26 21.56 -10.89
N PRO A 43 -2.30 22.41 -10.78
CA PRO A 43 -3.69 22.00 -10.59
C PRO A 43 -4.26 21.14 -11.73
N LYS A 44 -3.75 21.33 -12.94
CA LYS A 44 -4.16 20.54 -14.12
C LYS A 44 -3.92 19.04 -13.92
N TYR A 45 -2.87 18.67 -13.19
CA TYR A 45 -2.49 17.28 -12.91
C TYR A 45 -2.72 16.90 -11.44
N CYS A 46 -3.71 17.50 -10.80
CA CYS A 46 -4.06 17.30 -9.39
C CYS A 46 -4.13 15.80 -9.01
N MET A 47 -4.87 14.99 -9.75
CA MET A 47 -5.00 13.55 -9.49
C MET A 47 -3.64 12.83 -9.54
N LEU A 48 -2.81 13.16 -10.54
CA LEU A 48 -1.48 12.59 -10.68
C LEU A 48 -0.57 13.01 -9.52
N ALA A 49 -0.62 14.28 -9.12
CA ALA A 49 0.20 14.79 -8.02
C ALA A 49 -0.14 14.11 -6.68
N CYS A 50 -1.43 13.97 -6.37
CA CYS A 50 -1.88 13.27 -5.16
C CYS A 50 -1.45 11.80 -5.16
N MET A 51 -1.67 11.09 -6.28
CA MET A 51 -1.31 9.68 -6.40
C MET A 51 0.20 9.46 -6.30
N LEU A 52 1.01 10.25 -6.99
CA LEU A 52 2.48 10.14 -6.94
C LEU A 52 3.03 10.47 -5.55
N SER A 53 2.48 11.48 -4.87
CA SER A 53 2.88 11.82 -3.50
C SER A 53 2.68 10.64 -2.56
N ALA A 54 1.51 10.00 -2.61
CA ALA A 54 1.22 8.82 -1.81
C ALA A 54 2.08 7.61 -2.22
N ALA A 55 2.28 7.38 -3.52
CA ALA A 55 3.04 6.26 -4.04
C ALA A 55 4.52 6.32 -3.66
N ILE A 56 5.17 7.48 -3.78
CA ILE A 56 6.59 7.65 -3.42
C ILE A 56 6.81 7.35 -1.94
N LEU A 57 5.93 7.83 -1.07
CA LEU A 57 6.01 7.57 0.36
C LEU A 57 5.76 6.09 0.67
N SER A 58 4.80 5.46 -0.02
CA SER A 58 4.50 4.03 0.13
C SER A 58 5.68 3.16 -0.33
N TYR A 59 6.27 3.45 -1.48
CA TYR A 59 7.50 2.77 -1.92
C TYR A 59 8.64 2.94 -0.92
N GLY A 60 8.69 4.07 -0.19
CA GLY A 60 9.65 4.29 0.88
C GLY A 60 9.44 3.44 2.14
N GLY A 61 8.45 2.58 2.17
CA GLY A 61 8.12 1.78 3.34
C GLY A 61 7.37 2.54 4.45
N ILE A 62 6.90 3.76 4.14
CA ILE A 62 6.14 4.57 5.10
C ILE A 62 4.73 3.98 5.27
N ASN A 63 4.28 3.93 6.52
CA ASN A 63 2.96 3.42 6.85
C ASN A 63 1.83 4.28 6.25
N SER A 64 0.76 3.65 5.79
CA SER A 64 -0.36 4.30 5.11
C SER A 64 -1.04 5.39 5.95
N PHE A 65 -1.12 5.23 7.28
CA PHE A 65 -1.69 6.27 8.15
C PHE A 65 -0.82 7.52 8.20
N VAL A 66 0.50 7.37 8.19
CA VAL A 66 1.40 8.52 8.09
C VAL A 66 1.28 9.18 6.72
N ILE A 67 1.18 8.39 5.65
CA ILE A 67 1.00 8.91 4.29
C ILE A 67 -0.26 9.77 4.20
N ILE A 68 -1.40 9.27 4.69
CA ILE A 68 -2.64 10.03 4.59
C ILE A 68 -2.58 11.35 5.36
N PHE A 69 -2.04 11.37 6.58
CA PHE A 69 -1.88 12.60 7.36
C PHE A 69 -0.92 13.60 6.71
N ALA A 70 0.12 13.15 6.02
CA ALA A 70 1.06 14.02 5.34
C ALA A 70 0.54 14.53 3.98
N VAL A 71 -0.16 13.68 3.22
CA VAL A 71 -0.61 13.99 1.86
C VAL A 71 -1.96 14.70 1.86
N TYR A 72 -2.86 14.41 2.80
CA TYR A 72 -4.22 14.94 2.83
C TYR A 72 -4.29 16.48 2.82
N PRO A 73 -3.55 17.22 3.65
CA PRO A 73 -3.59 18.69 3.61
C PRO A 73 -3.14 19.27 2.27
N ILE A 74 -2.14 18.66 1.65
CA ILE A 74 -1.60 19.08 0.35
C ILE A 74 -2.60 18.75 -0.77
N ALA A 75 -3.20 17.57 -0.68
CA ALA A 75 -4.22 17.14 -1.62
C ALA A 75 -5.47 18.04 -1.56
N LEU A 76 -5.89 18.48 -0.35
CA LEU A 76 -6.98 19.45 -0.20
C LEU A 76 -6.69 20.76 -0.93
N LYS A 77 -5.48 21.32 -0.75
CA LYS A 77 -5.06 22.54 -1.44
C LYS A 77 -5.07 22.37 -2.96
N LEU A 78 -4.56 21.23 -3.45
CA LEU A 78 -4.58 20.91 -4.88
C LEU A 78 -6.00 20.76 -5.44
N PHE A 79 -6.89 20.13 -4.66
CA PHE A 79 -8.29 19.97 -5.04
C PHE A 79 -9.04 21.31 -5.05
N GLU A 80 -8.73 22.23 -4.11
CA GLU A 80 -9.22 23.62 -4.10
C GLU A 80 -8.77 24.35 -5.36
N GLU A 81 -7.47 24.34 -5.66
CA GLU A 81 -6.91 25.00 -6.85
C GLU A 81 -7.43 24.40 -8.17
N ALA A 82 -7.70 23.09 -8.19
CA ALA A 82 -8.23 22.39 -9.35
C ALA A 82 -9.76 22.46 -9.45
N ASP A 83 -10.44 23.02 -8.44
CA ASP A 83 -11.89 23.05 -8.29
C ASP A 83 -12.52 21.64 -8.47
N LEU A 84 -12.07 20.68 -7.66
CA LEU A 84 -12.54 19.30 -7.66
C LEU A 84 -13.21 18.95 -6.34
N PRO A 85 -14.35 18.21 -6.35
CA PRO A 85 -15.03 17.83 -5.13
C PRO A 85 -14.21 16.87 -4.28
N THR A 86 -14.17 17.11 -2.96
CA THR A 86 -13.32 16.42 -2.00
C THR A 86 -13.59 14.93 -1.86
N TYR A 87 -14.78 14.46 -2.21
CA TYR A 87 -15.13 13.02 -2.15
C TYR A 87 -14.30 12.15 -3.11
N LEU A 88 -13.61 12.73 -4.11
CA LEU A 88 -12.69 12.01 -4.99
C LEU A 88 -11.29 11.80 -4.36
N LEU A 89 -10.95 12.63 -3.36
CA LEU A 89 -9.62 12.66 -2.78
C LEU A 89 -9.22 11.33 -2.10
N PRO A 90 -10.05 10.70 -1.25
CA PRO A 90 -9.67 9.44 -0.61
C PRO A 90 -9.29 8.37 -1.64
N ALA A 91 -10.06 8.25 -2.72
CA ALA A 91 -9.83 7.22 -3.74
C ALA A 91 -8.48 7.36 -4.44
N ILE A 92 -8.07 8.59 -4.79
CA ILE A 92 -6.80 8.79 -5.50
C ILE A 92 -5.59 8.62 -4.58
N VAL A 93 -5.70 9.01 -3.31
CA VAL A 93 -4.62 8.81 -2.33
C VAL A 93 -4.50 7.33 -1.95
N CYS A 94 -5.62 6.64 -1.68
CA CYS A 94 -5.64 5.19 -1.46
C CYS A 94 -5.03 4.43 -2.64
N ALA A 95 -5.41 4.78 -3.86
CA ALA A 95 -4.87 4.14 -5.04
C ALA A 95 -3.35 4.35 -5.17
N GLY A 96 -2.84 5.54 -4.81
CA GLY A 96 -1.39 5.78 -4.79
C GLY A 96 -0.64 4.89 -3.80
N MET A 97 -1.19 4.65 -2.62
CA MET A 97 -0.48 3.93 -1.56
C MET A 97 -0.75 2.41 -1.51
N TRP A 98 -1.90 1.92 -2.01
CA TRP A 98 -2.35 0.54 -1.81
C TRP A 98 -2.41 -0.33 -3.07
N THR A 99 -2.20 0.24 -4.27
CA THR A 99 -2.19 -0.52 -5.51
C THR A 99 -0.74 -0.81 -5.96
N PHE A 100 -0.34 -0.36 -7.12
CA PHE A 100 0.96 -0.60 -7.72
C PHE A 100 2.17 -0.29 -6.81
N ALA A 101 2.03 0.67 -5.87
CA ALA A 101 3.11 1.02 -4.95
C ALA A 101 3.24 0.03 -3.77
N MET A 102 2.16 -0.68 -3.42
CA MET A 102 2.18 -1.69 -2.37
C MET A 102 2.60 -3.06 -2.90
N THR A 103 2.16 -3.40 -4.12
CA THR A 103 2.27 -4.76 -4.66
C THR A 103 3.37 -4.91 -5.70
N GLY A 104 3.86 -3.80 -6.25
CA GLY A 104 4.83 -3.79 -7.34
C GLY A 104 6.22 -4.34 -6.96
N PRO A 105 7.08 -4.61 -7.96
CA PRO A 105 8.46 -5.00 -7.71
C PRO A 105 9.23 -3.94 -6.93
N PHE A 106 10.26 -4.36 -6.19
CA PHE A 106 11.18 -3.54 -5.39
C PHE A 106 10.59 -2.91 -4.12
N THR A 107 9.28 -2.94 -3.88
CA THR A 107 8.67 -2.33 -2.71
C THR A 107 8.96 -3.13 -1.43
N PRO A 108 9.27 -2.47 -0.29
CA PRO A 108 9.42 -3.11 1.01
C PRO A 108 8.09 -3.28 1.75
N GLN A 109 6.97 -3.22 1.06
CA GLN A 109 5.64 -3.37 1.65
C GLN A 109 5.33 -4.83 1.99
N ILE A 110 4.45 -5.04 2.97
CA ILE A 110 4.13 -6.35 3.55
C ILE A 110 3.81 -7.44 2.51
N PRO A 111 3.00 -7.21 1.47
CA PRO A 111 2.72 -8.27 0.49
C PRO A 111 3.98 -8.81 -0.18
N ASN A 112 4.93 -7.94 -0.47
CA ASN A 112 6.20 -8.33 -1.09
C ASN A 112 7.13 -9.02 -0.07
N VAL A 113 7.26 -8.47 1.14
CA VAL A 113 8.12 -9.03 2.20
C VAL A 113 7.64 -10.42 2.63
N VAL A 114 6.35 -10.62 2.84
CA VAL A 114 5.77 -11.93 3.18
C VAL A 114 6.04 -12.94 2.06
N SER A 115 5.87 -12.55 0.80
CA SER A 115 6.17 -13.42 -0.33
C SER A 115 7.65 -13.82 -0.40
N MET A 116 8.55 -12.87 -0.13
CA MET A 116 10.00 -13.12 -0.06
C MET A 116 10.35 -14.13 1.03
N GLU A 117 9.74 -13.99 2.20
CA GLU A 117 9.99 -14.83 3.37
C GLU A 117 9.54 -16.29 3.11
N TYR A 118 8.33 -16.47 2.56
CA TYR A 118 7.78 -17.81 2.33
C TYR A 118 8.38 -18.52 1.11
N LEU A 119 8.71 -17.80 0.04
CA LEU A 119 9.19 -18.39 -1.22
C LEU A 119 10.70 -18.27 -1.44
N GLY A 120 11.43 -17.57 -0.56
CA GLY A 120 12.86 -17.33 -0.72
C GLY A 120 13.21 -16.51 -1.96
N THR A 121 12.29 -15.69 -2.46
CA THR A 121 12.43 -14.90 -3.70
C THR A 121 12.87 -13.47 -3.40
N PRO A 122 13.53 -12.77 -4.35
CA PRO A 122 13.93 -11.37 -4.15
C PRO A 122 12.75 -10.41 -4.29
N ALA A 123 12.89 -9.17 -3.79
CA ALA A 123 11.84 -8.14 -3.86
C ALA A 123 11.43 -7.77 -5.30
N TYR A 124 12.30 -8.00 -6.28
CA TYR A 124 12.03 -7.80 -7.70
C TYR A 124 11.49 -9.05 -8.41
N ALA A 125 11.13 -10.11 -7.68
CA ALA A 125 10.56 -11.32 -8.26
C ALA A 125 9.39 -11.01 -9.20
N GLY A 126 9.31 -11.72 -10.31
CA GLY A 126 8.32 -11.48 -11.35
C GLY A 126 8.42 -10.08 -11.97
N LEU A 127 9.64 -9.57 -12.21
CA LEU A 127 9.90 -8.18 -12.62
C LEU A 127 9.07 -7.75 -13.84
N VAL A 128 9.09 -8.51 -14.91
CA VAL A 128 8.41 -8.13 -16.17
C VAL A 128 6.89 -8.08 -16.00
N PRO A 129 6.20 -9.16 -15.55
CA PRO A 129 4.76 -9.10 -15.33
C PRO A 129 4.37 -8.10 -14.23
N GLY A 130 5.19 -7.94 -13.17
CA GLY A 130 4.95 -6.99 -12.11
C GLY A 130 5.04 -5.53 -12.57
N LEU A 131 6.03 -5.16 -13.37
CA LEU A 131 6.11 -3.81 -13.96
C LEU A 131 4.99 -3.55 -14.95
N ALA A 132 4.61 -4.53 -15.78
CA ALA A 132 3.49 -4.40 -16.70
C ALA A 132 2.16 -4.23 -15.93
N GLY A 133 1.94 -5.02 -14.87
CA GLY A 133 0.81 -4.88 -13.97
C GLY A 133 0.76 -3.52 -13.30
N ALA A 134 1.86 -3.10 -12.67
CA ALA A 134 1.97 -1.81 -11.99
C ALA A 134 1.74 -0.62 -12.94
N ALA A 135 2.33 -0.64 -14.13
CA ALA A 135 2.14 0.41 -15.14
C ALA A 135 0.69 0.47 -15.62
N SER A 136 0.06 -0.66 -15.84
CA SER A 136 -1.35 -0.72 -16.26
C SER A 136 -2.30 -0.24 -15.16
N MET A 137 -2.06 -0.60 -13.89
CA MET A 137 -2.79 -0.06 -12.73
C MET A 137 -2.65 1.46 -12.68
N PHE A 138 -1.42 1.97 -12.74
CA PHE A 138 -1.12 3.40 -12.73
C PHE A 138 -1.90 4.15 -13.82
N ILE A 139 -1.81 3.69 -15.06
CA ILE A 139 -2.48 4.31 -16.21
C ILE A 139 -4.00 4.23 -16.06
N GLY A 140 -4.53 3.05 -15.72
CA GLY A 140 -5.96 2.81 -15.56
C GLY A 140 -6.57 3.71 -14.49
N ILE A 141 -5.92 3.82 -13.34
CA ILE A 141 -6.37 4.66 -12.21
C ILE A 141 -6.37 6.14 -12.61
N ILE A 142 -5.29 6.65 -13.21
CA ILE A 142 -5.22 8.05 -13.61
C ILE A 142 -6.26 8.39 -14.67
N VAL A 143 -6.45 7.51 -15.65
CA VAL A 143 -7.49 7.70 -16.67
C VAL A 143 -8.88 7.72 -16.05
N TYR A 144 -9.16 6.76 -15.16
CA TYR A 144 -10.45 6.69 -14.47
C TYR A 144 -10.70 7.92 -13.61
N MET A 145 -9.76 8.28 -12.72
CA MET A 145 -9.95 9.40 -11.79
C MET A 145 -10.03 10.75 -12.50
N ASN A 146 -9.25 10.97 -13.54
CA ASN A 146 -9.37 12.18 -14.37
C ASN A 146 -10.73 12.26 -15.08
N ARG A 147 -11.27 11.14 -15.55
CA ARG A 147 -12.63 11.08 -16.12
C ARG A 147 -13.69 11.42 -15.07
N GLN A 148 -13.54 10.93 -13.83
CA GLN A 148 -14.47 11.25 -12.73
C GLN A 148 -14.40 12.74 -12.37
N GLY A 149 -13.21 13.33 -12.28
CA GLY A 149 -13.05 14.78 -12.07
C GLY A 149 -13.72 15.61 -13.17
N LYS A 150 -13.55 15.23 -14.44
CA LYS A 150 -14.24 15.90 -15.55
C LYS A 150 -15.77 15.77 -15.47
N LYS A 151 -16.27 14.57 -15.13
CA LYS A 151 -17.71 14.33 -14.95
C LYS A 151 -18.28 15.16 -13.79
N ALA A 152 -17.55 15.31 -12.70
CA ALA A 152 -17.95 16.13 -11.55
C ALA A 152 -18.11 17.62 -11.98
N LYS A 153 -17.14 18.16 -12.72
CA LYS A 153 -17.21 19.53 -13.26
C LYS A 153 -18.41 19.72 -14.20
N LEU A 154 -18.69 18.75 -15.06
CA LEU A 154 -19.86 18.80 -15.97
C LEU A 154 -21.21 18.76 -15.22
N ARG A 155 -21.24 18.22 -14.00
CA ARG A 155 -22.41 18.24 -13.11
C ARG A 155 -22.51 19.52 -12.28
N GLY A 156 -21.57 20.46 -12.43
CA GLY A 156 -21.51 21.69 -11.63
C GLY A 156 -21.09 21.44 -10.18
N GLU A 157 -20.36 20.36 -9.92
CA GLU A 157 -19.84 20.06 -8.59
C GLU A 157 -18.49 20.76 -8.40
N HIS A 158 -18.40 21.50 -7.31
CA HIS A 158 -17.25 22.34 -6.97
C HIS A 158 -16.55 21.83 -5.70
N PHE A 159 -15.34 22.31 -5.46
CA PHE A 159 -14.62 22.06 -4.24
C PHE A 159 -15.36 22.68 -3.04
N GLN A 160 -15.42 21.91 -1.95
CA GLN A 160 -15.92 22.40 -0.66
C GLN A 160 -14.96 21.94 0.45
N TRP A 161 -14.57 22.87 1.31
CA TRP A 161 -13.78 22.52 2.48
C TRP A 161 -14.59 21.59 3.40
N PRO A 162 -14.01 20.46 3.83
CA PRO A 162 -14.68 19.59 4.80
C PRO A 162 -14.88 20.33 6.13
N GLU A 163 -16.03 20.11 6.76
CA GLU A 163 -16.35 20.72 8.06
C GLU A 163 -15.30 20.34 9.11
N GLY A 164 -14.89 21.30 9.94
CA GLY A 164 -13.92 21.09 11.02
C GLY A 164 -12.44 21.00 10.58
N VAL A 165 -12.14 20.98 9.29
CA VAL A 165 -10.76 20.96 8.79
C VAL A 165 -10.21 22.38 8.74
N LYS A 166 -9.15 22.63 9.52
CA LYS A 166 -8.42 23.91 9.43
C LYS A 166 -7.49 23.92 8.24
N ARG A 167 -7.35 25.08 7.59
CA ARG A 167 -6.27 25.28 6.62
C ARG A 167 -4.94 25.15 7.34
N VAL A 168 -4.08 24.26 6.83
CA VAL A 168 -2.74 24.08 7.38
C VAL A 168 -1.80 25.02 6.65
N ASP A 169 -1.22 25.94 7.40
CA ASP A 169 -0.15 26.81 6.88
C ASP A 169 1.09 25.97 6.58
N GLU A 170 1.80 26.32 5.51
CA GLU A 170 3.06 25.66 5.17
C GLU A 170 4.06 25.89 6.32
N LYS A 171 4.65 24.81 6.85
CA LYS A 171 5.79 24.93 7.78
C LYS A 171 6.94 25.59 7.01
N ASP A 172 7.39 26.76 7.44
CA ASP A 172 8.48 27.49 6.80
C ASP A 172 9.84 26.74 6.87
N ASP A 173 10.10 26.07 7.98
CA ASP A 173 11.34 25.31 8.19
C ASP A 173 11.11 23.81 7.97
N THR A 174 11.35 23.37 6.73
CA THR A 174 11.27 21.96 6.32
C THR A 174 12.51 21.57 5.52
N PRO A 175 12.92 20.27 5.53
CA PRO A 175 14.06 19.82 4.73
C PRO A 175 13.85 20.13 3.23
N SER A 176 14.93 20.36 2.48
CA SER A 176 14.81 20.49 1.03
C SER A 176 14.27 19.19 0.40
N GLY A 177 13.66 19.29 -0.79
CA GLY A 177 13.05 18.12 -1.41
C GLY A 177 14.03 16.99 -1.73
N ILE A 178 15.28 17.34 -2.09
CA ILE A 178 16.32 16.34 -2.34
C ILE A 178 16.68 15.64 -1.01
N ILE A 179 16.92 16.41 0.05
CA ILE A 179 17.21 15.85 1.38
C ILE A 179 16.06 14.96 1.87
N SER A 180 14.81 15.36 1.59
CA SER A 180 13.63 14.56 1.97
C SER A 180 13.55 13.21 1.25
N LEU A 181 14.11 13.08 0.05
CA LEU A 181 14.11 11.82 -0.71
C LEU A 181 15.27 10.88 -0.35
N ILE A 182 16.36 11.39 0.22
CA ILE A 182 17.57 10.59 0.46
C ILE A 182 17.31 9.37 1.34
N PRO A 183 16.67 9.45 2.54
CA PRO A 183 16.49 8.26 3.37
C PRO A 183 15.57 7.21 2.71
N ILE A 184 14.54 7.63 1.97
CA ILE A 184 13.68 6.71 1.20
C ILE A 184 14.48 6.00 0.13
N ALA A 185 15.23 6.75 -0.69
CA ALA A 185 16.08 6.18 -1.73
C ALA A 185 17.14 5.23 -1.15
N PHE A 186 17.72 5.59 0.00
CA PHE A 186 18.69 4.76 0.70
C PHE A 186 18.09 3.42 1.16
N VAL A 187 16.94 3.44 1.82
CA VAL A 187 16.24 2.21 2.25
C VAL A 187 15.94 1.32 1.02
N LEU A 188 15.39 1.90 -0.04
CA LEU A 188 15.10 1.16 -1.27
C LEU A 188 16.36 0.55 -1.90
N LEU A 189 17.44 1.31 -1.98
CA LEU A 189 18.69 0.83 -2.57
C LEU A 189 19.30 -0.30 -1.75
N ILE A 190 19.47 -0.14 -0.44
CA ILE A 190 20.05 -1.20 0.38
C ILE A 190 19.18 -2.44 0.45
N PHE A 191 17.85 -2.30 0.53
CA PHE A 191 16.91 -3.42 0.54
C PHE A 191 17.00 -4.25 -0.76
N ASN A 192 17.14 -3.61 -1.91
CA ASN A 192 17.14 -4.29 -3.20
C ASN A 192 18.54 -4.72 -3.68
N LEU A 193 19.60 -4.04 -3.25
CA LEU A 193 20.98 -4.33 -3.70
C LEU A 193 21.75 -5.23 -2.74
N THR A 194 21.32 -5.29 -1.48
CA THR A 194 21.94 -6.15 -0.47
C THR A 194 21.02 -7.33 -0.14
N LYS A 195 21.54 -8.28 0.61
CA LYS A 195 20.74 -9.37 1.18
C LYS A 195 20.37 -9.07 2.66
N LEU A 196 20.42 -7.81 3.06
CA LEU A 196 20.07 -7.41 4.42
C LEU A 196 18.57 -7.55 4.65
N ASP A 197 18.22 -7.98 5.85
CA ASP A 197 16.84 -8.01 6.31
C ASP A 197 16.23 -6.60 6.29
N ILE A 198 14.93 -6.51 5.98
CA ILE A 198 14.19 -5.24 5.93
C ILE A 198 14.25 -4.48 7.25
N ILE A 199 14.31 -5.17 8.39
CA ILE A 199 14.44 -4.57 9.72
C ILE A 199 15.74 -3.76 9.81
N ILE A 200 16.84 -4.34 9.32
CA ILE A 200 18.16 -3.67 9.30
C ILE A 200 18.13 -2.47 8.34
N CYS A 201 17.53 -2.64 7.17
CA CYS A 201 17.38 -1.55 6.19
C CYS A 201 16.59 -0.37 6.75
N LEU A 202 15.48 -0.64 7.43
CA LEU A 202 14.66 0.39 8.09
C LEU A 202 15.42 1.07 9.24
N LEU A 203 16.12 0.31 10.08
CA LEU A 203 16.97 0.89 11.15
C LEU A 203 18.00 1.86 10.60
N LEU A 204 18.74 1.47 9.56
CA LEU A 204 19.72 2.34 8.91
C LEU A 204 19.05 3.56 8.25
N GLY A 205 17.88 3.39 7.65
CA GLY A 205 17.08 4.48 7.10
C GLY A 205 16.61 5.47 8.16
N ILE A 206 16.19 4.97 9.33
CA ILE A 206 15.82 5.79 10.51
C ILE A 206 17.00 6.61 10.99
N LEU A 207 18.17 5.99 11.17
CA LEU A 207 19.39 6.68 11.60
C LEU A 207 19.77 7.78 10.61
N LEU A 208 19.72 7.49 9.32
CA LEU A 208 20.00 8.48 8.28
C LEU A 208 18.96 9.62 8.28
N ALA A 209 17.67 9.29 8.43
CA ALA A 209 16.61 10.29 8.51
C ALA A 209 16.76 11.18 9.75
N LEU A 210 17.08 10.62 10.91
CA LEU A 210 17.38 11.39 12.12
C LEU A 210 18.56 12.33 11.90
N ALA A 211 19.64 11.85 11.30
CA ALA A 211 20.81 12.69 11.04
C ALA A 211 20.50 13.87 10.09
N LEU A 212 19.76 13.60 9.00
CA LEU A 212 19.44 14.63 8.00
C LEU A 212 18.33 15.58 8.44
N PHE A 213 17.38 15.10 9.24
CA PHE A 213 16.22 15.89 9.65
C PHE A 213 16.32 16.43 11.07
N TRP A 214 17.42 16.20 11.77
CA TRP A 214 17.62 16.59 13.17
C TRP A 214 17.25 18.04 13.49
N LYS A 215 17.59 18.96 12.58
CA LYS A 215 17.28 20.38 12.72
C LYS A 215 15.78 20.69 12.71
N TYR A 216 15.01 19.87 11.99
CA TYR A 216 13.58 20.07 11.70
C TYR A 216 12.67 19.31 12.66
N LEU A 217 13.25 18.47 13.53
CA LEU A 217 12.49 17.66 14.50
C LEU A 217 12.22 18.45 15.79
N PRO A 218 11.05 18.25 16.43
CA PRO A 218 10.71 18.87 17.71
C PRO A 218 11.49 18.19 18.85
N LYS A 219 12.65 18.76 19.21
CA LYS A 219 13.59 18.14 20.15
C LYS A 219 13.01 17.88 21.54
N GLU A 220 12.16 18.79 22.01
CA GLU A 220 11.50 18.69 23.32
C GLU A 220 10.42 17.60 23.36
N GLU A 221 9.83 17.27 22.21
CA GLU A 221 8.77 16.26 22.08
C GLU A 221 9.29 14.94 21.47
N MET A 222 10.59 14.79 21.26
CA MET A 222 11.14 13.64 20.53
C MET A 222 10.78 12.31 21.20
N LEU A 223 10.86 12.21 22.52
CA LEU A 223 10.48 11.01 23.27
C LEU A 223 9.00 10.70 23.08
N ARG A 224 8.15 11.72 23.11
CA ARG A 224 6.72 11.59 22.84
C ARG A 224 6.46 11.12 21.42
N MET A 225 7.14 11.67 20.43
CA MET A 225 7.04 11.26 19.03
C MET A 225 7.36 9.76 18.84
N PHE A 226 8.43 9.26 19.47
CA PHE A 226 8.76 7.83 19.41
C PHE A 226 7.75 6.96 20.17
N ASN A 227 7.29 7.42 21.32
CA ASN A 227 6.26 6.70 22.08
C ASN A 227 4.94 6.62 21.30
N ASP A 228 4.48 7.71 20.72
CA ASP A 228 3.26 7.74 19.90
C ASP A 228 3.39 6.82 18.66
N ALA A 229 4.58 6.80 18.04
CA ALA A 229 4.86 5.87 16.95
C ALA A 229 4.81 4.40 17.41
N ALA A 230 5.35 4.09 18.57
CA ALA A 230 5.32 2.74 19.13
C ALA A 230 3.88 2.31 19.49
N VAL A 231 3.14 3.16 20.18
CA VAL A 231 1.74 2.88 20.58
C VAL A 231 0.86 2.67 19.34
N SER A 232 0.97 3.53 18.34
CA SER A 232 0.20 3.38 17.10
C SER A 232 0.61 2.13 16.31
N SER A 233 1.89 1.74 16.36
CA SER A 233 2.36 0.49 15.73
C SER A 233 1.69 -0.74 16.33
N ILE A 234 1.59 -0.79 17.66
CA ILE A 234 0.91 -1.91 18.35
C ILE A 234 -0.56 -1.96 17.94
N THR A 235 -1.24 -0.83 17.85
CA THR A 235 -2.64 -0.80 17.40
C THR A 235 -2.79 -1.33 15.97
N ILE A 236 -1.93 -0.89 15.06
CA ILE A 236 -1.98 -1.28 13.64
C ILE A 236 -1.68 -2.76 13.47
N ILE A 237 -0.61 -3.26 14.10
CA ILE A 237 -0.25 -4.69 13.97
C ILE A 237 -1.27 -5.59 14.65
N MET A 238 -1.83 -5.19 15.81
CA MET A 238 -2.88 -5.97 16.48
C MET A 238 -4.15 -6.06 15.66
N ASN A 239 -4.55 -4.99 14.97
CA ASN A 239 -5.66 -5.03 14.03
C ASN A 239 -5.41 -6.05 12.91
N THR A 240 -4.22 -6.03 12.30
CA THR A 240 -3.85 -6.99 11.25
C THR A 240 -3.74 -8.41 11.79
N ALA A 241 -3.10 -8.60 12.94
CA ALA A 241 -2.97 -9.91 13.59
C ALA A 241 -4.34 -10.49 13.98
N ALA A 242 -5.30 -9.65 14.42
CA ALA A 242 -6.67 -10.08 14.69
C ALA A 242 -7.34 -10.59 13.40
N ILE A 243 -7.16 -9.90 12.27
CA ILE A 243 -7.67 -10.35 10.96
C ILE A 243 -7.06 -11.70 10.56
N VAL A 244 -5.74 -11.87 10.73
CA VAL A 244 -5.06 -13.16 10.50
C VAL A 244 -5.59 -14.25 11.46
N GLY A 245 -5.89 -13.88 12.70
CA GLY A 245 -6.54 -14.77 13.68
C GLY A 245 -7.94 -15.18 13.23
N VAL A 246 -8.74 -14.27 12.70
CA VAL A 246 -10.04 -14.59 12.07
C VAL A 246 -9.83 -15.55 10.88
N GLY A 247 -8.82 -15.31 10.05
CA GLY A 247 -8.43 -16.23 8.98
C GLY A 247 -8.16 -17.65 9.48
N SER A 248 -7.46 -17.78 10.64
CA SER A 248 -7.21 -19.09 11.27
C SER A 248 -8.49 -19.78 11.75
N VAL A 249 -9.52 -19.04 12.15
CA VAL A 249 -10.85 -19.59 12.48
C VAL A 249 -11.61 -19.99 11.23
N ILE A 250 -11.55 -19.17 10.19
CA ILE A 250 -12.18 -19.43 8.88
C ILE A 250 -11.65 -20.72 8.25
N LYS A 251 -10.39 -21.11 8.49
CA LYS A 251 -9.85 -22.41 8.04
C LYS A 251 -10.68 -23.61 8.51
N GLY A 252 -11.39 -23.50 9.63
CA GLY A 252 -12.32 -24.51 10.11
C GLY A 252 -13.73 -24.47 9.50
N ALA A 253 -14.03 -23.49 8.68
CA ALA A 253 -15.34 -23.34 8.07
C ALA A 253 -15.46 -24.14 6.76
N SER A 254 -16.63 -24.76 6.50
CA SER A 254 -16.88 -25.57 5.30
C SER A 254 -16.68 -24.79 3.99
N PHE A 255 -16.94 -23.47 4.01
CA PHE A 255 -16.68 -22.61 2.85
C PHE A 255 -15.20 -22.51 2.51
N TYR A 256 -14.32 -22.49 3.54
CA TYR A 256 -12.89 -22.41 3.32
C TYR A 256 -12.34 -23.68 2.67
N SER A 257 -12.72 -24.88 3.18
CA SER A 257 -12.35 -26.15 2.57
C SER A 257 -12.87 -26.22 1.13
N PHE A 258 -14.13 -25.83 0.89
CA PHE A 258 -14.67 -25.75 -0.46
C PHE A 258 -13.86 -24.87 -1.41
N ALA A 259 -13.51 -23.64 -0.99
CA ALA A 259 -12.71 -22.72 -1.79
C ALA A 259 -11.28 -23.27 -2.04
N THR A 260 -10.68 -23.88 -1.04
CA THR A 260 -9.35 -24.50 -1.13
C THR A 260 -9.40 -25.73 -2.05
N ASP A 261 -10.37 -26.63 -1.85
CA ASP A 261 -10.55 -27.82 -2.68
C ASP A 261 -10.81 -27.44 -4.14
N MET A 262 -11.60 -26.42 -4.39
CA MET A 262 -11.84 -25.90 -5.75
C MET A 262 -10.55 -25.38 -6.40
N LEU A 263 -9.69 -24.70 -5.64
CA LEU A 263 -8.39 -24.23 -6.12
C LEU A 263 -7.40 -25.36 -6.36
N MET A 264 -7.40 -26.38 -5.48
CA MET A 264 -6.44 -27.49 -5.48
C MET A 264 -6.85 -28.63 -6.42
N SER A 265 -8.15 -28.90 -6.55
CA SER A 265 -8.67 -29.98 -7.42
C SER A 265 -8.84 -29.56 -8.88
N SER A 266 -8.69 -28.27 -9.18
CA SER A 266 -8.68 -27.80 -10.55
C SER A 266 -7.35 -28.16 -11.22
N ASP A 267 -7.39 -28.74 -12.46
CA ASP A 267 -6.22 -28.81 -13.34
C ASP A 267 -5.76 -27.41 -13.80
N ALA A 268 -6.03 -26.39 -12.97
CA ALA A 268 -5.74 -25.00 -13.27
C ALA A 268 -4.22 -24.75 -13.25
N ASN A 269 -3.76 -23.91 -14.14
CA ASN A 269 -2.37 -23.46 -14.15
C ASN A 269 -2.00 -22.87 -12.78
N PRO A 270 -0.85 -23.26 -12.16
CA PRO A 270 -0.39 -22.78 -10.87
C PRO A 270 -0.39 -21.26 -10.69
N TYR A 271 -0.14 -20.51 -11.75
CA TYR A 271 -0.21 -19.05 -11.74
C TYR A 271 -1.64 -18.54 -11.57
N VAL A 272 -2.63 -19.24 -12.12
CA VAL A 272 -4.06 -18.93 -11.89
C VAL A 272 -4.42 -19.19 -10.43
N VAL A 273 -3.97 -20.33 -9.87
CA VAL A 273 -4.18 -20.66 -8.45
C VAL A 273 -3.60 -19.59 -7.53
N ALA A 274 -2.39 -19.10 -7.81
CA ALA A 274 -1.75 -18.04 -7.03
C ALA A 274 -2.56 -16.71 -7.10
N ALA A 275 -2.90 -16.26 -8.32
CA ALA A 275 -3.61 -14.99 -8.51
C ALA A 275 -5.02 -15.01 -7.92
N VAL A 276 -5.78 -16.09 -8.18
CA VAL A 276 -7.17 -16.24 -7.71
C VAL A 276 -7.22 -16.47 -6.21
N GLY A 277 -6.35 -17.36 -5.69
CA GLY A 277 -6.26 -17.64 -4.26
C GLY A 277 -5.93 -16.40 -3.44
N ALA A 278 -4.95 -15.60 -3.88
CA ALA A 278 -4.60 -14.35 -3.21
C ALA A 278 -5.76 -13.35 -3.17
N ASN A 279 -6.48 -13.20 -4.28
CA ASN A 279 -7.68 -12.34 -4.33
C ASN A 279 -8.80 -12.83 -3.41
N ILE A 280 -9.12 -14.13 -3.44
CA ILE A 280 -10.20 -14.70 -2.61
C ILE A 280 -9.89 -14.51 -1.13
N PHE A 281 -8.71 -14.89 -0.66
CA PHE A 281 -8.37 -14.81 0.76
C PHE A 281 -8.26 -13.37 1.26
N SER A 282 -7.73 -12.47 0.44
CA SER A 282 -7.69 -11.04 0.78
C SER A 282 -9.08 -10.41 0.81
N GLY A 283 -9.96 -10.82 -0.11
CA GLY A 283 -11.36 -10.38 -0.15
C GLY A 283 -12.17 -10.84 1.05
N ILE A 284 -12.03 -12.10 1.44
CA ILE A 284 -12.70 -12.65 2.65
C ILE A 284 -12.29 -11.86 3.88
N LEU A 285 -10.99 -11.59 4.05
CA LEU A 285 -10.45 -10.90 5.21
C LEU A 285 -10.58 -9.37 5.14
N GLY A 286 -10.79 -8.79 3.95
CA GLY A 286 -10.75 -7.35 3.75
C GLY A 286 -9.37 -6.76 4.12
N SER A 287 -8.29 -7.46 3.80
CA SER A 287 -6.93 -7.07 4.17
C SER A 287 -5.90 -7.72 3.26
N ALA A 288 -5.05 -6.92 2.62
CA ALA A 288 -3.93 -7.43 1.83
C ALA A 288 -2.92 -8.20 2.69
N SER A 289 -2.51 -7.63 3.83
CA SER A 289 -1.52 -8.26 4.72
C SER A 289 -2.04 -9.54 5.36
N GLY A 290 -3.31 -9.56 5.78
CA GLY A 290 -3.96 -10.77 6.29
C GLY A 290 -4.16 -11.82 5.21
N GLY A 291 -4.59 -11.38 4.02
CA GLY A 291 -4.83 -12.24 2.88
C GLY A 291 -3.57 -12.93 2.39
N ILE A 292 -2.48 -12.21 2.21
CA ILE A 292 -1.21 -12.78 1.74
C ILE A 292 -0.65 -13.80 2.73
N SER A 293 -0.74 -13.53 4.03
CA SER A 293 -0.33 -14.48 5.07
C SER A 293 -1.16 -15.77 4.99
N LEU A 294 -2.49 -15.62 4.86
CA LEU A 294 -3.39 -16.77 4.74
C LEU A 294 -3.14 -17.58 3.47
N VAL A 295 -2.82 -16.92 2.34
CA VAL A 295 -2.42 -17.60 1.10
C VAL A 295 -1.24 -18.54 1.35
N TYR A 296 -0.15 -18.03 1.92
CA TYR A 296 1.05 -18.82 2.13
C TYR A 296 0.91 -19.89 3.21
N GLU A 297 0.17 -19.58 4.27
CA GLU A 297 -0.18 -20.59 5.27
C GLU A 297 -1.03 -21.74 4.70
N THR A 298 -1.76 -21.51 3.61
CA THR A 298 -2.67 -22.49 3.00
C THR A 298 -2.05 -23.19 1.80
N LEU A 299 -1.44 -22.41 0.90
CA LEU A 299 -0.97 -22.87 -0.40
C LEU A 299 0.56 -22.90 -0.51
N GLY A 300 1.30 -22.49 0.54
CA GLY A 300 2.77 -22.40 0.50
C GLY A 300 3.45 -23.71 0.12
N ASP A 301 3.04 -24.82 0.71
CA ASP A 301 3.56 -26.15 0.37
C ASP A 301 3.23 -26.55 -1.07
N THR A 302 2.04 -26.18 -1.55
CA THR A 302 1.62 -26.40 -2.94
C THR A 302 2.47 -25.59 -3.91
N PHE A 303 2.79 -24.34 -3.56
CA PHE A 303 3.68 -23.51 -4.38
C PHE A 303 5.10 -24.08 -4.48
N ASN A 304 5.61 -24.67 -3.39
CA ASN A 304 6.88 -25.40 -3.41
C ASN A 304 6.82 -26.66 -4.28
N GLN A 305 5.69 -27.38 -4.29
CA GLN A 305 5.48 -28.50 -5.20
C GLN A 305 5.43 -28.04 -6.66
N TYR A 306 4.80 -26.91 -6.96
CA TYR A 306 4.82 -26.32 -8.30
C TYR A 306 6.22 -25.93 -8.74
N ALA A 307 7.06 -25.42 -7.83
CA ALA A 307 8.47 -25.14 -8.12
C ALA A 307 9.24 -26.43 -8.49
N ALA A 308 8.98 -27.53 -7.80
CA ALA A 308 9.57 -28.83 -8.15
C ALA A 308 9.11 -29.36 -9.51
N GLN A 309 7.95 -28.92 -10.00
CA GLN A 309 7.43 -29.21 -11.36
C GLN A 309 7.98 -28.24 -12.43
N GLY A 310 8.82 -27.27 -12.06
CA GLY A 310 9.46 -26.34 -12.98
C GLY A 310 8.78 -24.97 -13.10
N TYR A 311 7.70 -24.68 -12.33
CA TYR A 311 7.07 -23.37 -12.33
C TYR A 311 7.92 -22.31 -11.62
N ASN A 312 7.90 -21.09 -12.13
CA ASN A 312 8.70 -19.98 -11.60
C ASN A 312 8.09 -19.39 -10.33
N LEU A 313 8.74 -19.59 -9.18
CA LEU A 313 8.32 -19.02 -7.88
C LEU A 313 8.28 -17.50 -7.91
N GLY A 314 9.10 -16.82 -8.70
CA GLY A 314 9.07 -15.38 -8.84
C GLY A 314 7.76 -14.87 -9.46
N PHE A 315 7.14 -15.66 -10.34
CA PHE A 315 5.83 -15.33 -10.92
C PHE A 315 4.71 -15.62 -9.93
N ILE A 316 4.79 -16.72 -9.16
CA ILE A 316 3.86 -17.02 -8.07
C ILE A 316 3.91 -15.91 -7.02
N HIS A 317 5.12 -15.50 -6.58
CA HIS A 317 5.31 -14.35 -5.69
C HIS A 317 4.55 -13.13 -6.19
N ARG A 318 4.80 -12.73 -7.44
CA ARG A 318 4.22 -11.51 -8.00
C ARG A 318 2.70 -11.57 -8.08
N LEU A 319 2.16 -12.70 -8.54
CA LEU A 319 0.73 -12.89 -8.65
C LEU A 319 0.03 -12.94 -7.28
N CYS A 320 0.69 -13.52 -6.26
CA CYS A 320 0.18 -13.45 -4.89
C CYS A 320 0.21 -12.00 -4.36
N ALA A 321 1.31 -11.27 -4.55
CA ALA A 321 1.42 -9.88 -4.11
C ALA A 321 0.41 -8.97 -4.83
N ASP A 322 0.30 -9.05 -6.15
CA ASP A 322 -0.64 -8.26 -6.93
C ASP A 322 -2.10 -8.66 -6.64
N GLY A 323 -2.36 -9.97 -6.49
CA GLY A 323 -3.68 -10.51 -6.19
C GLY A 323 -4.20 -10.07 -4.81
N CYS A 324 -3.34 -10.02 -3.80
CA CYS A 324 -3.80 -9.60 -2.47
C CYS A 324 -4.17 -8.10 -2.39
N GLY A 325 -3.65 -7.26 -3.28
CA GLY A 325 -4.00 -5.84 -3.39
C GLY A 325 -5.22 -5.56 -4.27
N GLY A 326 -5.96 -6.58 -4.70
CA GLY A 326 -7.19 -6.45 -5.49
C GLY A 326 -8.44 -6.46 -4.61
N LEU A 327 -8.91 -7.64 -4.26
CA LEU A 327 -10.15 -7.79 -3.48
C LEU A 327 -10.02 -7.39 -1.99
N ASP A 328 -8.85 -7.01 -1.48
CA ASP A 328 -8.70 -6.48 -0.12
C ASP A 328 -9.46 -5.18 0.13
N SER A 329 -9.68 -4.40 -0.93
CA SER A 329 -10.30 -3.07 -0.88
C SER A 329 -11.83 -3.11 -0.83
N VAL A 330 -12.39 -4.11 -0.17
CA VAL A 330 -13.83 -4.26 0.12
C VAL A 330 -14.36 -3.23 1.11
N PRO A 331 -15.69 -2.97 1.17
CA PRO A 331 -16.24 -1.90 2.02
C PRO A 331 -15.95 -2.03 3.51
N TRP A 332 -15.74 -3.24 4.00
CA TRP A 332 -15.42 -3.53 5.40
C TRP A 332 -13.94 -3.53 5.74
N ASN A 333 -13.07 -3.20 4.80
CA ASN A 333 -11.64 -3.02 5.07
C ASN A 333 -11.42 -1.89 6.08
N GLY A 334 -10.81 -2.22 7.24
CA GLY A 334 -10.61 -1.28 8.33
C GLY A 334 -9.73 -0.09 7.97
N SER A 335 -8.78 -0.27 7.05
CA SER A 335 -7.92 0.82 6.57
C SER A 335 -8.70 1.83 5.72
N ILE A 336 -9.63 1.36 4.88
CA ILE A 336 -10.52 2.24 4.10
C ILE A 336 -11.42 3.06 5.02
N VAL A 337 -12.03 2.40 6.02
CA VAL A 337 -12.86 3.10 7.03
C VAL A 337 -12.06 4.20 7.70
N SER A 338 -10.83 3.90 8.13
CA SER A 338 -9.96 4.85 8.82
C SER A 338 -9.53 6.01 7.91
N VAL A 339 -9.15 5.74 6.65
CA VAL A 339 -8.78 6.80 5.70
C VAL A 339 -9.97 7.69 5.38
N PHE A 340 -11.16 7.14 5.21
CA PHE A 340 -12.35 7.94 4.97
C PHE A 340 -12.67 8.84 6.16
N ALA A 341 -12.48 8.36 7.40
CA ALA A 341 -12.64 9.18 8.60
C ALA A 341 -11.63 10.35 8.64
N VAL A 342 -10.35 10.09 8.33
CA VAL A 342 -9.31 11.13 8.25
C VAL A 342 -9.61 12.15 7.15
N CYS A 343 -10.16 11.68 6.02
CA CYS A 343 -10.52 12.54 4.89
C CYS A 343 -11.88 13.24 5.07
N HIS A 344 -12.55 13.09 6.21
CA HIS A 344 -13.91 13.60 6.43
C HIS A 344 -14.88 13.18 5.33
N ALA A 345 -14.72 11.96 4.81
CA ALA A 345 -15.51 11.41 3.72
C ALA A 345 -16.37 10.25 4.20
N THR A 346 -17.54 10.06 3.59
CA THR A 346 -18.41 8.93 3.89
C THR A 346 -18.29 7.83 2.82
N HIS A 347 -18.58 6.59 3.19
CA HIS A 347 -18.66 5.47 2.24
C HIS A 347 -19.64 5.77 1.11
N LYS A 348 -20.81 6.34 1.41
CA LYS A 348 -21.82 6.69 0.42
C LYS A 348 -21.30 7.64 -0.66
N GLN A 349 -20.47 8.60 -0.29
CA GLN A 349 -19.91 9.59 -1.20
C GLN A 349 -18.72 9.06 -1.99
N SER A 350 -17.76 8.42 -1.31
CA SER A 350 -16.41 8.17 -1.81
C SER A 350 -16.14 6.72 -2.22
N TYR A 351 -16.81 5.74 -1.60
CA TYR A 351 -16.44 4.33 -1.78
C TYR A 351 -16.55 3.85 -3.23
N LYS A 352 -17.55 4.29 -4.00
CA LYS A 352 -17.68 3.90 -5.41
C LYS A 352 -16.45 4.22 -6.27
N TYR A 353 -15.73 5.30 -5.94
CA TYR A 353 -14.50 5.69 -6.63
C TYR A 353 -13.32 4.86 -6.14
N ASN A 354 -13.26 4.61 -4.83
CA ASN A 354 -12.27 3.72 -4.24
C ASN A 354 -12.44 2.28 -4.74
N PHE A 355 -13.67 1.78 -4.83
CA PHE A 355 -14.00 0.46 -5.38
C PHE A 355 -13.43 0.26 -6.79
N VAL A 356 -13.59 1.24 -7.68
CA VAL A 356 -13.05 1.11 -9.03
C VAL A 356 -11.53 1.27 -9.06
N SER A 357 -10.98 2.26 -8.36
CA SER A 357 -9.54 2.57 -8.41
C SER A 357 -8.67 1.60 -7.63
N CYS A 358 -9.16 1.06 -6.51
CA CYS A 358 -8.38 0.18 -5.62
C CYS A 358 -8.78 -1.30 -5.69
N LEU A 359 -9.92 -1.65 -6.32
CA LEU A 359 -10.35 -3.03 -6.46
C LEU A 359 -10.48 -3.44 -7.94
N VAL A 360 -11.39 -2.80 -8.70
CA VAL A 360 -11.69 -3.24 -10.07
C VAL A 360 -10.48 -3.13 -10.98
N ILE A 361 -9.77 -1.99 -10.96
CA ILE A 361 -8.60 -1.77 -11.83
C ILE A 361 -7.46 -2.71 -11.44
N PRO A 362 -7.01 -2.81 -10.16
CA PRO A 362 -5.97 -3.75 -9.77
C PRO A 362 -6.30 -5.20 -10.11
N LEU A 363 -7.51 -5.67 -9.77
CA LEU A 363 -7.97 -7.00 -10.12
C LEU A 363 -7.92 -7.25 -11.63
N SER A 364 -8.44 -6.32 -12.44
CA SER A 364 -8.41 -6.44 -13.90
C SER A 364 -6.99 -6.44 -14.45
N CYS A 365 -6.10 -5.60 -13.95
CA CYS A 365 -4.71 -5.55 -14.39
C CYS A 365 -3.94 -6.83 -14.01
N THR A 366 -4.16 -7.35 -12.81
CA THR A 366 -3.58 -8.63 -12.39
C THR A 366 -4.07 -9.78 -13.27
N MET A 367 -5.38 -9.90 -13.49
CA MET A 367 -5.98 -11.02 -14.24
C MET A 367 -5.76 -10.92 -15.75
N LEU A 368 -5.77 -9.72 -16.35
CA LEU A 368 -5.74 -9.55 -17.80
C LEU A 368 -4.35 -9.19 -18.35
N ILE A 369 -3.39 -8.82 -17.47
CA ILE A 369 -2.05 -8.39 -17.89
C ILE A 369 -0.97 -9.19 -17.18
N ALA A 370 -0.87 -9.12 -15.84
CA ALA A 370 0.21 -9.78 -15.11
C ALA A 370 0.12 -11.31 -15.20
N LEU A 371 -1.07 -11.90 -14.99
CA LEU A 371 -1.29 -13.34 -15.07
C LEU A 371 -1.01 -13.92 -16.48
N PRO A 372 -1.54 -13.38 -17.58
CA PRO A 372 -1.20 -13.87 -18.90
C PRO A 372 0.30 -13.77 -19.24
N LEU A 373 0.97 -12.70 -18.80
CA LEU A 373 2.41 -12.59 -18.95
C LEU A 373 3.18 -13.65 -18.16
N CYS A 374 2.75 -13.98 -16.94
CA CYS A 374 3.34 -15.08 -16.18
C CYS A 374 3.15 -16.44 -16.88
N ILE A 375 1.98 -16.68 -17.48
CA ILE A 375 1.70 -17.92 -18.23
C ILE A 375 2.53 -18.00 -19.52
N LEU A 376 2.75 -16.88 -20.20
CA LEU A 376 3.50 -16.84 -21.47
C LEU A 376 5.01 -16.93 -21.29
N LEU A 377 5.54 -16.46 -20.15
CA LEU A 377 6.97 -16.37 -19.86
C LEU A 377 7.47 -17.50 -18.96
N GLY A 378 6.59 -18.24 -18.32
CA GLY A 378 6.89 -19.34 -17.41
C GLY A 378 6.43 -20.65 -17.92
#